data_bd081c548e7d34d0b8efb67192de8be9
#
_entry.id   bd081c548e7d34d0b8efb67192de8be9
#
_cell.length_a   1.000
_cell.length_b   1.000
_cell.length_c   1.000
_cell.angle_alpha   90.00
_cell.angle_beta   90.00
_cell.angle_gamma   90.00
#
_symmetry.space_group_name_H-M   'P 1'
#
loop_
_entity.id
_entity.type
_entity.pdbx_description
1 polymer ?
#
loop_
_entity_poly.entity_id
_entity_poly.type
_entity_poly.pdbx_seq_one_letter_code
_entity_poly.pdbx_strand_id
1 'polypeptide(L)'
;MEHGWNQLTRAQQIGVKYFDEFQSPISRNEAREIAAVVGKAASKLRAGMDYTIVGGYRRGKMEIHDVDILLSHTTHSMTTGGVVKELVSELEASGHITHTLHLGRELNNTTTVNAHRYGFDSLEKALVVFLAPTSGLHRRVDIILAPPVSVGSALLGWTGGTTFERDLRLWCDKEHGWKFTSEGVFERVTGRRVAGIDGTWRVGEKMVEAERRVVEGVGLRWLEPCERCTG
;
A
#
# COMPACT_ATOMS: atom_id res chain seq x y z
N MET A 1 -9.58 -28.00 -23.28
CA MET A 1 -9.24 -26.69 -22.60
C MET A 1 -10.25 -26.30 -21.53
N GLU A 2 -11.49 -26.77 -21.51
CA GLU A 2 -12.51 -26.37 -20.51
C GLU A 2 -12.27 -26.90 -19.08
N HIS A 3 -11.64 -28.06 -18.91
CA HIS A 3 -11.45 -28.68 -17.60
C HIS A 3 -10.47 -27.90 -16.68
N GLY A 4 -9.51 -27.14 -17.22
CA GLY A 4 -8.57 -26.34 -16.42
C GLY A 4 -9.16 -25.01 -15.94
N TRP A 5 -10.03 -24.40 -16.76
CA TRP A 5 -10.61 -23.07 -16.45
C TRP A 5 -11.46 -23.08 -15.18
N ASN A 6 -12.28 -24.11 -15.01
CA ASN A 6 -13.19 -24.23 -13.85
C ASN A 6 -12.46 -24.54 -12.52
N GLN A 7 -11.17 -24.90 -12.58
CA GLN A 7 -10.33 -25.11 -11.38
C GLN A 7 -9.66 -23.81 -10.89
N LEU A 8 -9.65 -22.76 -11.72
CA LEU A 8 -9.08 -21.48 -11.38
C LEU A 8 -10.02 -20.67 -10.48
N THR A 9 -9.45 -19.99 -9.49
CA THR A 9 -10.21 -18.98 -8.74
C THR A 9 -10.60 -17.82 -9.65
N ARG A 10 -11.62 -17.04 -9.27
CA ARG A 10 -12.04 -15.84 -10.02
C ARG A 10 -10.86 -14.91 -10.34
N ALA A 11 -9.97 -14.65 -9.36
CA ALA A 11 -8.81 -13.79 -9.55
C ALA A 11 -7.83 -14.38 -10.59
N GLN A 12 -7.62 -15.70 -10.58
CA GLN A 12 -6.78 -16.37 -11.58
C GLN A 12 -7.40 -16.32 -12.98
N GLN A 13 -8.71 -16.51 -13.10
CA GLN A 13 -9.43 -16.38 -14.39
C GLN A 13 -9.27 -14.97 -14.97
N ILE A 14 -9.39 -13.93 -14.12
CA ILE A 14 -9.15 -12.53 -14.51
C ILE A 14 -7.70 -12.34 -14.94
N GLY A 15 -6.73 -12.91 -14.20
CA GLY A 15 -5.32 -12.88 -14.56
C GLY A 15 -5.01 -13.49 -15.92
N VAL A 16 -5.66 -14.61 -16.25
CA VAL A 16 -5.54 -15.24 -17.57
C VAL A 16 -6.20 -14.38 -18.66
N LYS A 17 -7.39 -13.84 -18.37
CA LYS A 17 -8.14 -13.01 -19.34
C LYS A 17 -7.37 -11.78 -19.79
N TYR A 18 -6.66 -11.13 -18.87
CA TYR A 18 -5.91 -9.90 -19.13
C TYR A 18 -4.40 -10.11 -19.12
N PHE A 19 -3.94 -11.34 -19.36
CA PHE A 19 -2.53 -11.72 -19.24
C PHE A 19 -1.62 -10.80 -20.07
N ASP A 20 -1.91 -10.61 -21.34
CA ASP A 20 -1.09 -9.80 -22.24
C ASP A 20 -1.04 -8.32 -21.82
N GLU A 21 -2.17 -7.77 -21.35
CA GLU A 21 -2.26 -6.41 -20.85
C GLU A 21 -1.43 -6.24 -19.56
N PHE A 22 -1.45 -7.24 -18.68
CA PHE A 22 -0.68 -7.23 -17.42
C PHE A 22 0.83 -7.45 -17.64
N GLN A 23 1.24 -8.07 -18.75
CA GLN A 23 2.64 -8.18 -19.14
C GLN A 23 3.17 -6.90 -19.81
N SER A 24 2.27 -6.09 -20.36
CA SER A 24 2.64 -4.81 -20.95
C SER A 24 3.07 -3.80 -19.86
N PRO A 25 4.26 -3.21 -19.96
CA PRO A 25 4.74 -2.29 -18.93
C PRO A 25 3.88 -1.03 -18.83
N ILE A 26 3.78 -0.49 -17.63
CA ILE A 26 3.09 0.75 -17.30
C ILE A 26 4.12 1.87 -17.24
N SER A 27 3.94 2.91 -18.03
CA SER A 27 4.80 4.08 -18.00
C SER A 27 4.56 4.92 -16.73
N ARG A 28 5.54 5.73 -16.36
CA ARG A 28 5.41 6.66 -15.22
C ARG A 28 4.26 7.67 -15.40
N ASN A 29 3.96 8.07 -16.62
CA ASN A 29 2.84 8.98 -16.91
C ASN A 29 1.50 8.28 -16.67
N GLU A 30 1.33 7.08 -17.21
CA GLU A 30 0.13 6.28 -17.02
C GLU A 30 -0.12 5.97 -15.52
N ALA A 31 0.93 5.64 -14.76
CA ALA A 31 0.82 5.44 -13.32
C ALA A 31 0.34 6.71 -12.59
N ARG A 32 0.80 7.89 -12.99
CA ARG A 32 0.34 9.18 -12.42
C ARG A 32 -1.11 9.48 -12.77
N GLU A 33 -1.55 9.18 -13.99
CA GLU A 33 -2.93 9.36 -14.42
C GLU A 33 -3.88 8.48 -13.60
N ILE A 34 -3.54 7.20 -13.44
CA ILE A 34 -4.30 6.27 -12.59
C ILE A 34 -4.37 6.79 -11.15
N ALA A 35 -3.22 7.14 -10.57
CA ALA A 35 -3.17 7.62 -9.20
C ALA A 35 -3.93 8.95 -9.00
N ALA A 36 -3.94 9.84 -10.00
CA ALA A 36 -4.71 11.08 -9.94
C ALA A 36 -6.22 10.81 -9.93
N VAL A 37 -6.71 9.83 -10.70
CA VAL A 37 -8.12 9.42 -10.67
C VAL A 37 -8.50 8.88 -9.29
N VAL A 38 -7.69 7.97 -8.74
CA VAL A 38 -7.91 7.40 -7.40
C VAL A 38 -7.86 8.50 -6.33
N GLY A 39 -6.86 9.38 -6.37
CA GLY A 39 -6.71 10.49 -5.42
C GLY A 39 -7.88 11.48 -5.48
N LYS A 40 -8.37 11.82 -6.68
CA LYS A 40 -9.54 12.67 -6.87
C LYS A 40 -10.80 12.03 -6.28
N ALA A 41 -11.03 10.75 -6.50
CA ALA A 41 -12.16 10.01 -5.94
C ALA A 41 -12.06 9.95 -4.41
N ALA A 42 -10.87 9.67 -3.87
CA ALA A 42 -10.63 9.64 -2.42
C ALA A 42 -10.88 11.01 -1.77
N SER A 43 -10.40 12.11 -2.37
CA SER A 43 -10.62 13.47 -1.86
C SER A 43 -12.08 13.91 -1.93
N LYS A 44 -12.84 13.45 -2.95
CA LYS A 44 -14.29 13.66 -3.05
C LYS A 44 -15.04 12.90 -1.95
N LEU A 45 -14.61 11.68 -1.66
CA LEU A 45 -15.21 10.84 -0.62
C LEU A 45 -14.94 11.38 0.79
N ARG A 46 -13.72 11.83 1.03
CA ARG A 46 -13.28 12.40 2.32
C ARG A 46 -12.33 13.58 2.06
N ALA A 47 -12.77 14.79 2.37
CA ALA A 47 -11.93 15.98 2.25
C ALA A 47 -10.69 15.85 3.16
N GLY A 48 -9.51 16.20 2.65
CA GLY A 48 -8.23 16.06 3.36
C GLY A 48 -7.52 14.70 3.17
N MET A 49 -8.06 13.83 2.33
CA MET A 49 -7.29 12.67 1.84
C MET A 49 -6.15 13.12 0.95
N ASP A 50 -4.99 12.51 1.15
CA ASP A 50 -3.81 12.67 0.29
C ASP A 50 -3.29 11.30 -0.12
N TYR A 51 -2.45 11.25 -1.17
CA TYR A 51 -1.93 10.01 -1.69
C TYR A 51 -0.49 10.13 -2.19
N THR A 52 0.16 9.00 -2.27
CA THR A 52 1.45 8.88 -2.94
C THR A 52 1.56 7.54 -3.66
N ILE A 53 2.25 7.53 -4.81
CA ILE A 53 2.55 6.29 -5.52
C ILE A 53 3.79 5.67 -4.87
N VAL A 54 3.70 4.40 -4.51
CA VAL A 54 4.77 3.66 -3.82
C VAL A 54 5.37 2.57 -4.73
N GLY A 55 5.87 1.47 -4.20
CA GLY A 55 6.37 0.34 -4.96
C GLY A 55 7.50 0.66 -5.93
N GLY A 56 7.49 0.00 -7.07
CA GLY A 56 8.47 0.16 -8.13
C GLY A 56 8.56 1.58 -8.68
N TYR A 57 7.41 2.26 -8.77
CA TYR A 57 7.35 3.65 -9.20
C TYR A 57 8.22 4.57 -8.31
N ARG A 58 8.04 4.47 -6.99
CA ARG A 58 8.76 5.33 -6.04
C ARG A 58 10.25 5.00 -5.97
N ARG A 59 10.64 3.76 -6.25
CA ARG A 59 12.05 3.37 -6.40
C ARG A 59 12.71 3.84 -7.70
N GLY A 60 12.00 4.58 -8.54
CA GLY A 60 12.55 5.18 -9.75
C GLY A 60 12.50 4.28 -11.00
N LYS A 61 11.82 3.13 -10.96
CA LYS A 61 11.65 2.29 -12.15
C LYS A 61 10.94 3.08 -13.25
N MET A 62 11.47 3.00 -14.47
CA MET A 62 10.87 3.66 -15.63
C MET A 62 9.61 2.94 -16.11
N GLU A 63 9.59 1.62 -15.93
CA GLU A 63 8.50 0.73 -16.29
C GLU A 63 8.15 -0.13 -15.08
N ILE A 64 6.87 -0.25 -14.81
CA ILE A 64 6.33 -1.05 -13.71
C ILE A 64 5.19 -1.95 -14.24
N HIS A 65 4.78 -2.96 -13.49
CA HIS A 65 3.71 -3.88 -13.89
C HIS A 65 2.47 -3.79 -12.98
N ASP A 66 2.53 -2.94 -11.97
CA ASP A 66 1.44 -2.61 -11.05
C ASP A 66 1.61 -1.18 -10.54
N VAL A 67 0.52 -0.60 -10.06
CA VAL A 67 0.53 0.74 -9.47
C VAL A 67 0.09 0.63 -8.02
N ASP A 68 1.02 0.83 -7.10
CA ASP A 68 0.75 0.83 -5.67
C ASP A 68 0.44 2.25 -5.20
N ILE A 69 -0.74 2.49 -4.63
CA ILE A 69 -1.21 3.81 -4.19
C ILE A 69 -1.47 3.78 -2.69
N LEU A 70 -0.66 4.51 -1.94
CA LEU A 70 -0.85 4.71 -0.51
C LEU A 70 -1.70 5.96 -0.28
N LEU A 71 -2.84 5.79 0.37
CA LEU A 71 -3.75 6.84 0.79
C LEU A 71 -3.62 7.08 2.29
N SER A 72 -3.79 8.32 2.72
CA SER A 72 -3.94 8.65 4.13
C SER A 72 -4.73 9.94 4.32
N HIS A 73 -5.09 10.22 5.55
CA HIS A 73 -5.78 11.44 5.95
C HIS A 73 -5.10 12.04 7.19
N THR A 74 -4.95 13.35 7.24
CA THR A 74 -4.20 14.03 8.32
C THR A 74 -4.93 14.08 9.66
N THR A 75 -6.23 13.80 9.71
CA THR A 75 -7.00 13.79 10.96
C THR A 75 -7.26 12.37 11.45
N HIS A 76 -7.19 12.17 12.78
CA HIS A 76 -7.35 10.86 13.43
C HIS A 76 -8.76 10.23 13.30
N SER A 77 -9.70 10.90 12.66
CA SER A 77 -11.10 10.45 12.52
C SER A 77 -11.32 9.25 11.59
N MET A 78 -10.25 8.69 11.01
CA MET A 78 -10.32 7.59 10.04
C MET A 78 -10.33 6.19 10.70
N THR A 79 -10.89 6.07 11.89
CA THR A 79 -11.05 4.76 12.57
C THR A 79 -12.29 3.98 12.12
N THR A 80 -13.07 4.52 11.21
CA THR A 80 -14.21 3.80 10.64
C THR A 80 -13.75 3.03 9.42
N GLY A 81 -13.61 1.71 9.55
CA GLY A 81 -13.34 0.81 8.43
C GLY A 81 -14.34 0.98 7.28
N GLY A 82 -13.94 0.54 6.09
CA GLY A 82 -14.80 0.57 4.89
C GLY A 82 -14.53 1.72 3.92
N VAL A 83 -13.58 2.61 4.20
CA VAL A 83 -13.25 3.73 3.29
C VAL A 83 -12.72 3.22 1.95
N VAL A 84 -11.87 2.19 1.96
CA VAL A 84 -11.38 1.56 0.71
C VAL A 84 -12.54 0.90 -0.04
N LYS A 85 -13.48 0.29 0.67
CA LYS A 85 -14.67 -0.32 0.05
C LYS A 85 -15.56 0.74 -0.61
N GLU A 86 -15.82 1.86 0.08
CA GLU A 86 -16.58 2.99 -0.48
C GLU A 86 -15.89 3.56 -1.72
N LEU A 87 -14.56 3.72 -1.66
CA LEU A 87 -13.75 4.21 -2.79
C LEU A 87 -13.78 3.25 -3.98
N VAL A 88 -13.64 1.96 -3.74
CA VAL A 88 -13.75 0.93 -4.79
C VAL A 88 -15.13 0.98 -5.43
N SER A 89 -16.22 1.07 -4.65
CA SER A 89 -17.58 1.15 -5.17
C SER A 89 -17.80 2.40 -6.04
N GLU A 90 -17.26 3.55 -5.67
CA GLU A 90 -17.31 4.79 -6.48
C GLU A 90 -16.53 4.63 -7.80
N LEU A 91 -15.35 4.01 -7.74
CA LEU A 91 -14.51 3.77 -8.91
C LEU A 91 -15.09 2.68 -9.83
N GLU A 92 -15.80 1.68 -9.29
CA GLU A 92 -16.56 0.69 -10.07
C GLU A 92 -17.76 1.37 -10.76
N ALA A 93 -18.53 2.19 -10.04
CA ALA A 93 -19.67 2.92 -10.57
C ALA A 93 -19.27 3.90 -11.70
N SER A 94 -18.08 4.47 -11.63
CA SER A 94 -17.53 5.35 -12.68
C SER A 94 -16.83 4.59 -13.82
N GLY A 95 -16.78 3.25 -13.77
CA GLY A 95 -16.17 2.40 -14.81
C GLY A 95 -14.65 2.36 -14.81
N HIS A 96 -13.99 2.96 -13.82
CA HIS A 96 -12.53 2.91 -13.70
C HIS A 96 -12.02 1.56 -13.16
N ILE A 97 -12.72 0.97 -12.19
CA ILE A 97 -12.42 -0.39 -11.72
C ILE A 97 -13.34 -1.35 -12.46
N THR A 98 -12.76 -2.31 -13.17
CA THR A 98 -13.49 -3.34 -13.91
C THR A 98 -13.65 -4.64 -13.12
N HIS A 99 -12.70 -4.92 -12.24
CA HIS A 99 -12.73 -6.12 -11.38
C HIS A 99 -12.04 -5.84 -10.05
N THR A 100 -12.65 -6.26 -8.97
CA THR A 100 -12.04 -6.32 -7.65
C THR A 100 -11.52 -7.74 -7.40
N LEU A 101 -10.19 -7.88 -7.27
CA LEU A 101 -9.52 -9.16 -7.06
C LEU A 101 -9.48 -9.53 -5.58
N HIS A 102 -9.24 -8.53 -4.73
CA HIS A 102 -9.23 -8.66 -3.28
C HIS A 102 -9.70 -7.36 -2.66
N LEU A 103 -10.56 -7.46 -1.66
CA LEU A 103 -10.94 -6.36 -0.80
C LEU A 103 -10.62 -6.79 0.63
N GLY A 104 -9.58 -6.18 1.18
CA GLY A 104 -9.09 -6.49 2.51
C GLY A 104 -9.97 -5.86 3.58
N ARG A 105 -9.82 -6.38 4.78
CA ARG A 105 -10.58 -6.26 5.99
C ARG A 105 -11.01 -4.83 6.32
N GLU A 106 -12.30 -4.67 6.64
CA GLU A 106 -12.77 -3.57 7.47
C GLU A 106 -12.06 -3.63 8.84
N LEU A 107 -11.45 -2.53 9.25
CA LEU A 107 -10.97 -2.36 10.62
C LEU A 107 -12.21 -2.30 11.54
N ASN A 108 -12.77 -3.45 11.84
CA ASN A 108 -13.73 -3.53 12.93
C ASN A 108 -13.00 -3.19 14.23
N ASN A 109 -13.56 -2.26 14.99
CA ASN A 109 -13.13 -1.66 16.26
C ASN A 109 -12.80 -2.66 17.39
N THR A 110 -12.15 -3.77 17.11
CA THR A 110 -11.70 -4.71 18.12
C THR A 110 -10.20 -4.65 18.28
N THR A 111 -9.81 -3.71 19.16
CA THR A 111 -8.69 -3.81 20.08
C THR A 111 -7.41 -4.53 19.60
N THR A 112 -6.43 -3.72 19.25
CA THR A 112 -5.00 -3.71 19.68
C THR A 112 -4.27 -5.02 20.07
N VAL A 113 -4.91 -6.17 20.24
CA VAL A 113 -4.26 -7.35 20.87
C VAL A 113 -3.81 -8.42 19.88
N ASN A 114 -4.16 -8.35 18.60
CA ASN A 114 -3.92 -9.42 17.63
C ASN A 114 -3.03 -9.08 16.43
N ALA A 115 -2.32 -7.95 16.42
CA ALA A 115 -1.32 -7.63 15.39
C ALA A 115 -0.19 -8.70 15.31
N HIS A 116 -0.02 -9.50 16.35
CA HIS A 116 0.94 -10.61 16.39
C HIS A 116 0.57 -11.82 15.50
N ARG A 117 -0.70 -11.99 15.16
CA ARG A 117 -1.18 -13.17 14.41
C ARG A 117 -1.28 -12.96 12.89
N TYR A 118 -1.30 -11.73 12.43
CA TYR A 118 -1.44 -11.42 11.01
C TYR A 118 -0.09 -10.96 10.44
N GLY A 119 0.19 -11.35 9.22
CA GLY A 119 1.47 -11.15 8.54
C GLY A 119 2.02 -9.71 8.57
N PHE A 120 2.85 -9.38 7.59
CA PHE A 120 3.53 -8.08 7.48
C PHE A 120 2.55 -6.90 7.31
N ASP A 121 1.39 -7.11 6.71
CA ASP A 121 0.49 -6.05 6.29
C ASP A 121 -0.97 -6.37 6.65
N SER A 122 -1.51 -5.57 7.55
CA SER A 122 -2.90 -5.61 8.01
C SER A 122 -3.67 -4.32 7.69
N LEU A 123 -3.09 -3.42 6.89
CA LEU A 123 -3.75 -2.20 6.43
C LEU A 123 -4.97 -2.53 5.57
N GLU A 124 -5.97 -1.65 5.62
CA GLU A 124 -7.12 -1.73 4.72
C GLU A 124 -6.64 -1.53 3.28
N LYS A 125 -6.97 -2.48 2.39
CA LYS A 125 -6.51 -2.44 1.01
C LYS A 125 -7.45 -3.11 0.04
N ALA A 126 -7.36 -2.71 -1.23
CA ALA A 126 -7.98 -3.38 -2.35
C ALA A 126 -6.96 -3.65 -3.46
N LEU A 127 -7.02 -4.87 -4.02
CA LEU A 127 -6.31 -5.21 -5.24
C LEU A 127 -7.34 -5.25 -6.36
N VAL A 128 -7.16 -4.40 -7.37
CA VAL A 128 -8.16 -4.19 -8.40
C VAL A 128 -7.55 -4.25 -9.81
N VAL A 129 -8.43 -4.47 -10.79
CA VAL A 129 -8.12 -4.26 -12.21
C VAL A 129 -8.73 -2.94 -12.61
N PHE A 130 -7.88 -2.01 -12.99
CA PHE A 130 -8.20 -0.63 -13.33
C PHE A 130 -8.09 -0.43 -14.83
N LEU A 131 -9.07 0.21 -15.43
CA LEU A 131 -9.03 0.62 -16.84
C LEU A 131 -8.30 1.96 -16.94
N ALA A 132 -7.10 1.94 -17.49
CA ALA A 132 -6.25 3.14 -17.58
C ALA A 132 -6.90 4.20 -18.48
N PRO A 133 -7.00 5.47 -18.04
CA PRO A 133 -7.80 6.49 -18.72
C PRO A 133 -7.36 6.77 -20.16
N THR A 134 -6.06 6.80 -20.41
CA THR A 134 -5.51 7.16 -21.74
C THR A 134 -5.25 5.95 -22.61
N SER A 135 -4.65 4.89 -22.08
CA SER A 135 -4.31 3.69 -22.87
C SER A 135 -5.50 2.76 -23.12
N GLY A 136 -6.52 2.82 -22.28
CA GLY A 136 -7.64 1.86 -22.30
C GLY A 136 -7.25 0.43 -21.94
N LEU A 137 -6.04 0.21 -21.41
CA LEU A 137 -5.55 -1.08 -21.00
C LEU A 137 -5.93 -1.38 -19.54
N HIS A 138 -6.15 -2.65 -19.25
CA HIS A 138 -6.38 -3.11 -17.88
C HIS A 138 -5.07 -3.20 -17.13
N ARG A 139 -5.01 -2.59 -15.95
CA ARG A 139 -3.82 -2.50 -15.10
C ARG A 139 -4.11 -3.03 -13.70
N ARG A 140 -3.13 -3.67 -13.09
CA ARG A 140 -3.22 -4.03 -11.67
C ARG A 140 -2.92 -2.79 -10.84
N VAL A 141 -3.83 -2.49 -9.92
CA VAL A 141 -3.69 -1.37 -9.00
C VAL A 141 -3.95 -1.86 -7.58
N ASP A 142 -3.03 -1.53 -6.68
CA ASP A 142 -3.16 -1.80 -5.26
C ASP A 142 -3.45 -0.47 -4.56
N ILE A 143 -4.60 -0.38 -3.91
CA ILE A 143 -5.05 0.80 -3.15
C ILE A 143 -4.92 0.46 -1.68
N ILE A 144 -4.06 1.17 -0.97
CA ILE A 144 -3.74 0.94 0.43
C ILE A 144 -4.14 2.17 1.25
N LEU A 145 -4.84 1.98 2.36
CA LEU A 145 -5.17 3.06 3.30
C LEU A 145 -4.35 2.88 4.58
N ALA A 146 -3.52 3.87 4.88
CA ALA A 146 -2.76 3.92 6.12
C ALA A 146 -3.35 4.98 7.08
N PRO A 147 -3.64 4.62 8.34
CA PRO A 147 -3.93 5.64 9.35
C PRO A 147 -2.73 6.56 9.54
N PRO A 148 -2.93 7.85 9.91
CA PRO A 148 -1.84 8.82 10.07
C PRO A 148 -0.66 8.31 10.89
N VAL A 149 -0.93 7.60 11.97
CA VAL A 149 0.07 7.03 12.88
C VAL A 149 0.95 5.95 12.24
N SER A 150 0.53 5.41 11.11
CA SER A 150 1.21 4.31 10.38
C SER A 150 1.86 4.75 9.08
N VAL A 151 1.64 5.98 8.62
CA VAL A 151 2.08 6.45 7.29
C VAL A 151 3.57 6.23 7.05
N GLY A 152 4.42 6.56 8.04
CA GLY A 152 5.86 6.37 7.89
C GLY A 152 6.26 4.91 7.68
N SER A 153 5.68 4.01 8.46
CA SER A 153 5.95 2.57 8.34
C SER A 153 5.31 1.97 7.09
N ALA A 154 4.10 2.41 6.74
CA ALA A 154 3.43 1.99 5.52
C ALA A 154 4.20 2.43 4.28
N LEU A 155 4.65 3.68 4.25
CA LEU A 155 5.43 4.23 3.14
C LEU A 155 6.76 3.49 2.97
N LEU A 156 7.45 3.18 4.06
CA LEU A 156 8.69 2.39 4.06
C LEU A 156 8.43 0.97 3.53
N GLY A 157 7.45 0.28 4.09
CA GLY A 157 7.16 -1.12 3.75
C GLY A 157 6.60 -1.31 2.35
N TRP A 158 5.79 -0.38 1.84
CA TRP A 158 5.24 -0.45 0.49
C TRP A 158 6.16 0.12 -0.60
N THR A 159 7.23 0.82 -0.21
CA THR A 159 8.21 1.36 -1.16
C THR A 159 9.37 0.42 -1.42
N GLY A 160 9.87 -0.26 -0.41
CA GLY A 160 11.10 -1.03 -0.51
C GLY A 160 10.99 -2.19 -1.49
N GLY A 161 12.12 -2.62 -2.06
CA GLY A 161 12.17 -3.90 -2.77
C GLY A 161 12.04 -5.07 -1.79
N THR A 162 11.63 -6.24 -2.28
CA THR A 162 11.41 -7.44 -1.44
C THR A 162 12.62 -7.80 -0.58
N THR A 163 13.82 -7.71 -1.14
CA THR A 163 15.07 -7.98 -0.42
C THR A 163 15.32 -6.95 0.67
N PHE A 164 15.21 -5.66 0.34
CA PHE A 164 15.36 -4.57 1.31
C PHE A 164 14.38 -4.72 2.49
N GLU A 165 13.11 -5.02 2.22
CA GLU A 165 12.11 -5.21 3.28
C GLU A 165 12.38 -6.43 4.14
N ARG A 166 12.88 -7.51 3.56
CA ARG A 166 13.30 -8.69 4.31
C ARG A 166 14.46 -8.35 5.23
N ASP A 167 15.45 -7.64 4.72
CA ASP A 167 16.65 -7.27 5.47
C ASP A 167 16.32 -6.24 6.57
N LEU A 168 15.43 -5.27 6.30
CA LEU A 168 14.89 -4.35 7.32
C LEU A 168 14.21 -5.11 8.46
N ARG A 169 13.37 -6.10 8.14
CA ARG A 169 12.71 -6.93 9.15
C ARG A 169 13.69 -7.75 9.97
N LEU A 170 14.71 -8.29 9.28
CA LEU A 170 15.78 -9.04 9.95
C LEU A 170 16.62 -8.14 10.86
N TRP A 171 16.96 -6.93 10.42
CA TRP A 171 17.63 -5.91 11.23
C TRP A 171 16.83 -5.58 12.49
N CYS A 172 15.56 -5.21 12.36
CA CYS A 172 14.71 -4.90 13.50
C CYS A 172 14.62 -6.06 14.50
N ASP A 173 14.55 -7.29 13.99
CA ASP A 173 14.49 -8.49 14.84
C ASP A 173 15.80 -8.77 15.57
N LYS A 174 16.92 -8.79 14.84
CA LYS A 174 18.21 -9.22 15.38
C LYS A 174 18.88 -8.19 16.28
N GLU A 175 18.82 -6.93 15.89
CA GLU A 175 19.49 -5.86 16.64
C GLU A 175 18.65 -5.33 17.81
N HIS A 176 17.32 -5.42 17.71
CA HIS A 176 16.43 -4.76 18.66
C HIS A 176 15.36 -5.67 19.29
N GLY A 177 15.14 -6.88 18.77
CA GLY A 177 14.03 -7.72 19.20
C GLY A 177 12.67 -7.15 18.78
N TRP A 178 12.63 -6.36 17.72
CA TRP A 178 11.43 -5.69 17.23
C TRP A 178 10.84 -6.38 16.01
N LYS A 179 9.54 -6.18 15.81
CA LYS A 179 8.81 -6.58 14.62
C LYS A 179 8.43 -5.34 13.83
N PHE A 180 8.99 -5.20 12.62
CA PHE A 180 8.57 -4.18 11.64
C PHE A 180 7.36 -4.67 10.84
N THR A 181 6.35 -3.83 10.69
CA THR A 181 5.16 -4.04 9.85
C THR A 181 4.79 -2.73 9.15
N SER A 182 3.87 -2.78 8.17
CA SER A 182 3.30 -1.58 7.55
C SER A 182 2.50 -0.69 8.51
N GLU A 183 2.09 -1.21 9.66
CA GLU A 183 1.41 -0.44 10.70
C GLU A 183 2.37 0.29 11.65
N GLY A 184 3.59 -0.24 11.83
CA GLY A 184 4.56 0.31 12.77
C GLY A 184 5.64 -0.66 13.17
N VAL A 185 6.41 -0.27 14.17
CA VAL A 185 7.45 -1.07 14.81
C VAL A 185 6.97 -1.48 16.21
N PHE A 186 7.05 -2.76 16.51
CA PHE A 186 6.51 -3.34 17.75
C PHE A 186 7.56 -4.18 18.48
N GLU A 187 7.57 -4.13 19.79
CA GLU A 187 8.35 -5.05 20.59
C GLU A 187 7.81 -6.48 20.43
N ARG A 188 8.65 -7.45 20.11
CA ARG A 188 8.20 -8.84 19.93
C ARG A 188 7.64 -9.47 21.19
N VAL A 189 8.20 -9.13 22.34
CA VAL A 189 7.83 -9.73 23.63
C VAL A 189 6.48 -9.20 24.11
N THR A 190 6.28 -7.89 24.06
CA THR A 190 5.09 -7.24 24.64
C THR A 190 3.99 -6.99 23.63
N GLY A 191 4.33 -6.94 22.32
CA GLY A 191 3.44 -6.54 21.25
C GLY A 191 3.09 -5.06 21.25
N ARG A 192 3.72 -4.27 22.09
CA ARG A 192 3.51 -2.83 22.16
C ARG A 192 4.30 -2.13 21.08
N ARG A 193 3.77 -1.02 20.58
CA ARG A 193 4.51 -0.14 19.66
C ARG A 193 5.76 0.37 20.39
N VAL A 194 6.91 0.34 19.70
CA VAL A 194 8.18 0.81 20.25
C VAL A 194 8.11 2.31 20.53
N ALA A 195 8.41 2.69 21.77
CA ALA A 195 8.46 4.10 22.16
C ALA A 195 9.60 4.82 21.42
N GLY A 196 9.33 6.06 20.97
CA GLY A 196 10.33 6.88 20.28
C GLY A 196 10.40 6.68 18.76
N ILE A 197 9.77 5.64 18.19
CA ILE A 197 9.66 5.48 16.73
C ILE A 197 8.32 6.06 16.29
N ASP A 198 8.33 7.30 15.80
CA ASP A 198 7.14 8.03 15.40
C ASP A 198 7.00 8.11 13.88
N GLY A 199 6.17 7.24 13.33
CA GLY A 199 5.78 7.23 11.92
C GLY A 199 4.53 8.06 11.61
N THR A 200 4.08 8.91 12.54
CA THR A 200 2.85 9.70 12.38
C THR A 200 3.03 10.80 11.35
N TRP A 201 2.18 10.80 10.33
CA TRP A 201 2.10 11.92 9.40
C TRP A 201 1.25 13.06 9.99
N ARG A 202 1.77 14.29 9.91
CA ARG A 202 1.18 15.47 10.53
C ARG A 202 0.70 16.49 9.50
N VAL A 203 -0.25 17.32 9.87
CA VAL A 203 -0.75 18.42 9.03
C VAL A 203 0.40 19.33 8.61
N GLY A 204 0.48 19.66 7.32
CA GLY A 204 1.53 20.51 6.76
C GLY A 204 2.87 19.82 6.48
N GLU A 205 2.99 18.54 6.80
CA GLU A 205 4.18 17.71 6.59
C GLU A 205 4.06 16.90 5.29
N LYS A 206 5.19 16.58 4.66
CA LYS A 206 5.20 15.56 3.60
C LYS A 206 5.24 14.17 4.22
N MET A 207 4.57 13.19 3.62
CA MET A 207 4.57 11.79 4.11
C MET A 207 5.99 11.22 4.29
N VAL A 208 6.95 11.65 3.46
CA VAL A 208 8.35 11.23 3.54
C VAL A 208 9.04 11.60 4.87
N GLU A 209 8.60 12.66 5.52
CA GLU A 209 9.17 13.05 6.83
C GLU A 209 8.78 12.02 7.92
N ALA A 210 7.55 11.52 7.87
CA ALA A 210 7.11 10.43 8.75
C ALA A 210 7.91 9.15 8.50
N GLU A 211 8.21 8.83 7.24
CA GLU A 211 9.03 7.68 6.88
C GLU A 211 10.47 7.82 7.38
N ARG A 212 11.07 9.01 7.20
CA ARG A 212 12.43 9.29 7.67
C ARG A 212 12.56 9.06 9.18
N ARG A 213 11.58 9.51 9.96
CA ARG A 213 11.57 9.26 11.41
C ARG A 213 11.52 7.78 11.77
N VAL A 214 10.83 6.96 10.97
CA VAL A 214 10.83 5.50 11.18
C VAL A 214 12.20 4.89 10.85
N VAL A 215 12.82 5.27 9.73
CA VAL A 215 14.15 4.77 9.31
C VAL A 215 15.20 5.11 10.37
N GLU A 216 15.24 6.37 10.80
CA GLU A 216 16.17 6.84 11.83
C GLU A 216 15.88 6.20 13.20
N GLY A 217 14.60 6.04 13.54
CA GLY A 217 14.15 5.43 14.78
C GLY A 217 14.52 3.95 14.93
N VAL A 218 14.64 3.21 13.81
CA VAL A 218 15.16 1.83 13.84
C VAL A 218 16.69 1.78 13.74
N GLY A 219 17.38 2.92 13.86
CA GLY A 219 18.84 2.98 13.87
C GLY A 219 19.50 2.91 12.50
N LEU A 220 18.75 3.12 11.43
CA LEU A 220 19.28 3.12 10.07
C LEU A 220 19.47 4.55 9.55
N ARG A 221 20.45 4.75 8.66
CA ARG A 221 20.56 5.99 7.91
C ARG A 221 19.48 6.07 6.84
N TRP A 222 19.03 7.28 6.55
CA TRP A 222 18.14 7.50 5.42
C TRP A 222 18.82 7.08 4.10
N LEU A 223 18.08 6.34 3.31
CA LEU A 223 18.39 6.02 1.92
C LEU A 223 17.22 6.51 1.04
N GLU A 224 17.55 7.11 -0.09
CA GLU A 224 16.52 7.46 -1.06
C GLU A 224 15.83 6.18 -1.58
N PRO A 225 14.54 6.26 -1.94
CA PRO A 225 13.81 5.08 -2.43
C PRO A 225 14.50 4.30 -3.55
N CYS A 226 15.20 4.99 -4.46
CA CYS A 226 15.95 4.37 -5.55
C CYS A 226 17.22 3.61 -5.09
N GLU A 227 17.73 3.91 -3.91
CA GLU A 227 18.88 3.23 -3.31
C GLU A 227 18.49 1.96 -2.53
N ARG A 228 17.18 1.70 -2.37
CA ARG A 228 16.65 0.53 -1.66
C ARG A 228 16.46 -0.70 -2.56
N CYS A 229 17.06 -0.67 -3.73
CA CYS A 229 17.06 -1.79 -4.66
C CYS A 229 18.27 -2.68 -4.36
N THR A 230 18.10 -3.65 -3.48
CA THR A 230 19.08 -4.68 -3.21
C THR A 230 18.71 -5.94 -4.00
N GLY A 231 19.39 -6.18 -5.11
CA GLY A 231 19.20 -7.35 -5.99
C GLY A 231 18.38 -7.06 -7.23
#